data_9f8674840f806ebe0a231b19dbbfa2dc
#
_entry.id   9f8674840f806ebe0a231b19dbbfa2dc
#
_cell.length_a   1.000
_cell.length_b   1.000
_cell.length_c   1.000
_cell.angle_alpha   90.00
_cell.angle_beta   90.00
_cell.angle_gamma   90.00
#
_symmetry.space_group_name_H-M   'P 1'
#
loop_
_entity.id
_entity.type
_entity.pdbx_description
1 polymer ?
#
loop_
_entity_poly.entity_id
_entity_poly.type
_entity_poly.pdbx_seq_one_letter_code
_entity_poly.pdbx_strand_id
1 'polypeptide(L)'
;MTWEELHFDSTTVDLHAHPTIKSFILYGNLRAKKRGLLSRIFDKGFWPFSGRVTFPKMEEGGMDVLLSTAYTLEQGWIDDISLIRWLFRLFPGVRRKVVDPTYFDATNAMMDEMENQVKKYNASIEGQEERRRARMTLSPAELEEGIASGDMCIVHAVEGGHCLQGKVGARRLQDSTASPQEIEEEIMENLESLHARGAAYLTLAHFYPNHLAYPVFPYPEYAMSHMKWREALGKWDMNMGLSVLGEKVVERMLELGMLIDVCHCTPNARKQIYDIVDHHKKKACVVGTHMGCFGINRDPYNLADWEIEWIANNGGVIGVIFMNYWISPVDSGLGLKHIETTMDRMIDVGGENVVGIGTDFDGFIDPPDEIVDMSELPRFTKYMKALGYSDETMTKILGGNALRVLREGWKNDTRITGSSMLIAPSGSSPYHNYEY
;
A
#
# COMPACT_ATOMS: atom_id res chain seq x y z
N MET A 1 1.26 -31.16 6.37
CA MET A 1 1.86 -30.76 5.08
C MET A 1 3.32 -30.40 5.27
N THR A 2 4.17 -30.65 4.27
CA THR A 2 5.49 -30.03 4.21
C THR A 2 5.34 -28.52 4.07
N TRP A 3 6.39 -27.76 4.32
CA TRP A 3 6.29 -26.30 4.14
C TRP A 3 6.16 -25.91 2.65
N GLU A 4 6.70 -26.72 1.73
CA GLU A 4 6.56 -26.54 0.29
C GLU A 4 5.10 -26.73 -0.15
N GLU A 5 4.49 -27.88 0.22
CA GLU A 5 3.07 -28.13 -0.05
C GLU A 5 2.20 -27.01 0.51
N LEU A 6 2.43 -26.62 1.77
CA LEU A 6 1.66 -25.55 2.39
C LEU A 6 1.79 -24.23 1.63
N HIS A 7 3.01 -23.87 1.22
CA HIS A 7 3.25 -22.58 0.55
C HIS A 7 2.60 -22.53 -0.84
N PHE A 8 2.82 -23.57 -1.66
CA PHE A 8 2.38 -23.57 -3.05
C PHE A 8 0.93 -24.04 -3.24
N ASP A 9 0.32 -24.69 -2.25
CA ASP A 9 -1.11 -25.04 -2.26
C ASP A 9 -1.99 -23.95 -1.61
N SER A 10 -1.39 -23.03 -0.85
CA SER A 10 -2.11 -21.86 -0.31
C SER A 10 -2.15 -20.72 -1.32
N THR A 11 -3.29 -20.03 -1.42
CA THR A 11 -3.33 -18.76 -2.16
C THR A 11 -2.52 -17.70 -1.42
N THR A 12 -1.47 -17.17 -2.04
CA THR A 12 -0.59 -16.16 -1.45
C THR A 12 -0.93 -14.77 -1.94
N VAL A 13 -1.13 -13.82 -1.02
CA VAL A 13 -1.52 -12.44 -1.29
C VAL A 13 -0.52 -11.47 -0.69
N ASP A 14 0.00 -10.55 -1.48
CA ASP A 14 0.72 -9.37 -1.01
C ASP A 14 -0.18 -8.14 -1.11
N LEU A 15 -0.50 -7.55 0.05
CA LEU A 15 -1.39 -6.41 0.16
C LEU A 15 -0.78 -5.10 -0.34
N HIS A 16 0.56 -5.02 -0.49
CA HIS A 16 1.22 -3.77 -0.84
C HIS A 16 2.61 -3.99 -1.43
N ALA A 17 2.78 -3.64 -2.70
CA ALA A 17 4.09 -3.54 -3.33
C ALA A 17 4.07 -2.54 -4.51
N HIS A 18 5.26 -2.06 -4.92
CA HIS A 18 5.43 -0.97 -5.88
C HIS A 18 6.12 -1.36 -7.21
N PRO A 19 5.67 -2.36 -7.95
CA PRO A 19 6.32 -2.75 -9.20
C PRO A 19 6.38 -1.61 -10.22
N THR A 20 5.39 -0.70 -10.21
CA THR A 20 5.29 0.41 -11.16
C THR A 20 6.29 1.52 -10.91
N ILE A 21 6.78 1.73 -9.69
CA ILE A 21 7.89 2.68 -9.44
C ILE A 21 9.09 2.30 -10.31
N LYS A 22 9.44 1.02 -10.35
CA LYS A 22 10.61 0.54 -11.14
C LYS A 22 10.34 0.55 -12.64
N SER A 23 9.17 0.12 -13.09
CA SER A 23 8.86 0.04 -14.52
C SER A 23 8.55 1.40 -15.12
N PHE A 24 7.78 2.23 -14.45
CA PHE A 24 7.36 3.54 -14.96
C PHE A 24 8.45 4.61 -14.80
N ILE A 25 8.98 4.77 -13.57
CA ILE A 25 9.94 5.85 -13.26
C ILE A 25 11.33 5.50 -13.77
N LEU A 26 11.82 4.28 -13.51
CA LEU A 26 13.18 3.85 -13.81
C LEU A 26 13.29 3.03 -15.09
N TYR A 27 12.23 3.01 -15.92
CA TYR A 27 12.19 2.24 -17.18
C TYR A 27 12.50 0.76 -17.00
N GLY A 28 12.05 0.19 -15.88
CA GLY A 28 12.23 -1.20 -15.56
C GLY A 28 11.40 -2.14 -16.41
N ASN A 29 11.78 -3.40 -16.42
CA ASN A 29 11.11 -4.48 -17.11
C ASN A 29 10.65 -5.53 -16.10
N LEU A 30 9.32 -5.69 -15.93
CA LEU A 30 8.75 -6.68 -15.01
C LEU A 30 8.75 -8.11 -15.57
N ARG A 31 9.18 -8.31 -16.81
CA ARG A 31 9.24 -9.64 -17.46
C ARG A 31 10.54 -10.40 -17.20
N ALA A 32 11.56 -9.75 -16.66
CA ALA A 32 12.88 -10.34 -16.47
C ALA A 32 13.12 -10.71 -15.01
N LYS A 33 13.56 -11.94 -14.77
CA LYS A 33 13.96 -12.43 -13.44
C LYS A 33 15.19 -11.71 -12.90
N LYS A 34 16.15 -11.36 -13.78
CA LYS A 34 17.41 -10.70 -13.42
C LYS A 34 17.71 -9.54 -14.38
N ARG A 35 17.99 -8.39 -13.84
CA ARG A 35 18.66 -7.32 -14.56
C ARG A 35 20.16 -7.62 -14.57
N GLY A 36 20.83 -7.47 -15.67
CA GLY A 36 22.22 -7.65 -15.98
C GLY A 36 23.26 -7.84 -14.84
N LEU A 37 24.53 -7.92 -15.16
CA LEU A 37 25.62 -8.26 -14.22
C LEU A 37 25.63 -7.34 -12.96
N LEU A 38 25.29 -6.08 -13.11
CA LEU A 38 25.27 -5.11 -11.99
C LEU A 38 24.19 -5.41 -10.97
N SER A 39 23.00 -5.86 -11.37
CA SER A 39 21.95 -6.22 -10.42
C SER A 39 22.30 -7.43 -9.56
N ARG A 40 23.10 -8.37 -10.08
CA ARG A 40 23.59 -9.50 -9.30
C ARG A 40 24.50 -9.12 -8.14
N ILE A 41 25.20 -7.99 -8.28
CA ILE A 41 26.13 -7.49 -7.26
C ILE A 41 25.37 -6.66 -6.22
N PHE A 42 24.28 -5.98 -6.63
CA PHE A 42 23.55 -5.01 -5.83
C PHE A 42 22.14 -5.45 -5.41
N ASP A 43 21.73 -6.70 -5.67
CA ASP A 43 20.40 -7.22 -5.30
C ASP A 43 20.19 -7.42 -3.78
N LYS A 44 21.24 -7.28 -2.97
CA LYS A 44 21.16 -7.37 -1.52
C LYS A 44 21.22 -5.99 -0.89
N GLY A 45 20.38 -5.76 0.12
CA GLY A 45 20.31 -4.51 0.86
C GLY A 45 19.52 -3.41 0.15
N PHE A 46 19.59 -2.20 0.69
CA PHE A 46 18.94 -1.01 0.13
C PHE A 46 19.59 -0.63 -1.21
N TRP A 47 19.02 -1.12 -2.31
CA TRP A 47 19.41 -0.72 -3.65
C TRP A 47 18.20 -0.20 -4.44
N PRO A 48 18.13 1.10 -4.72
CA PRO A 48 16.94 1.71 -5.33
C PRO A 48 16.64 1.21 -6.75
N PHE A 49 17.61 0.54 -7.41
CA PHE A 49 17.44 0.05 -8.78
C PHE A 49 17.20 -1.46 -8.89
N SER A 50 17.18 -2.21 -7.79
CA SER A 50 16.79 -3.62 -7.80
C SER A 50 15.30 -3.75 -8.11
N GLY A 51 14.91 -4.67 -8.99
CA GLY A 51 13.50 -5.05 -9.16
C GLY A 51 13.21 -6.21 -8.23
N ARG A 52 12.52 -5.96 -7.14
CA ARG A 52 12.12 -6.98 -6.14
C ARG A 52 10.87 -7.72 -6.58
N VAL A 53 10.01 -7.03 -7.33
CA VAL A 53 8.75 -7.57 -7.87
C VAL A 53 8.85 -7.63 -9.39
N THR A 54 8.83 -8.83 -9.94
CA THR A 54 8.70 -9.11 -11.38
C THR A 54 7.85 -10.35 -11.57
N PHE A 55 7.18 -10.52 -12.71
CA PHE A 55 6.35 -11.71 -12.94
C PHE A 55 7.10 -13.04 -12.75
N PRO A 56 8.32 -13.22 -13.27
CA PRO A 56 9.07 -14.46 -12.99
C PRO A 56 9.43 -14.66 -11.51
N LYS A 57 9.62 -13.58 -10.73
CA LYS A 57 9.86 -13.69 -9.29
C LYS A 57 8.57 -14.00 -8.52
N MET A 58 7.44 -13.44 -8.94
CA MET A 58 6.12 -13.79 -8.41
C MET A 58 5.82 -15.27 -8.63
N GLU A 59 6.03 -15.76 -9.85
CA GLU A 59 5.83 -17.17 -10.20
C GLU A 59 6.73 -18.10 -9.36
N GLU A 60 8.03 -17.79 -9.24
CA GLU A 60 8.97 -18.57 -8.42
C GLU A 60 8.64 -18.51 -6.93
N GLY A 61 8.14 -17.36 -6.46
CA GLY A 61 7.74 -17.14 -5.07
C GLY A 61 6.34 -17.63 -4.74
N GLY A 62 5.61 -18.24 -5.67
CA GLY A 62 4.25 -18.75 -5.44
C GLY A 62 3.22 -17.64 -5.19
N MET A 63 3.48 -16.39 -5.65
CA MET A 63 2.55 -15.28 -5.46
C MET A 63 1.36 -15.39 -6.38
N ASP A 64 0.15 -15.40 -5.82
CA ASP A 64 -1.09 -15.52 -6.58
C ASP A 64 -1.78 -14.16 -6.78
N VAL A 65 -1.75 -13.31 -5.77
CA VAL A 65 -2.42 -12.00 -5.81
C VAL A 65 -1.46 -10.91 -5.34
N LEU A 66 -1.26 -9.91 -6.18
CA LEU A 66 -0.47 -8.73 -5.86
C LEU A 66 -1.34 -7.48 -5.93
N LEU A 67 -1.43 -6.73 -4.83
CA LEU A 67 -1.97 -5.38 -4.88
C LEU A 67 -0.86 -4.44 -5.35
N SER A 68 -0.93 -4.09 -6.64
CA SER A 68 0.05 -3.22 -7.30
C SER A 68 -0.26 -1.77 -6.99
N THR A 69 0.51 -1.20 -6.08
CA THR A 69 0.28 0.14 -5.54
C THR A 69 0.89 1.21 -6.45
N ALA A 70 0.04 2.09 -6.95
CA ALA A 70 0.44 3.29 -7.68
C ALA A 70 0.73 4.41 -6.66
N TYR A 71 1.96 4.90 -6.67
CA TYR A 71 2.42 6.02 -5.85
C TYR A 71 3.10 7.07 -6.71
N THR A 72 2.70 8.30 -6.60
CA THR A 72 3.34 9.43 -7.28
C THR A 72 4.14 10.28 -6.30
N LEU A 73 5.36 10.66 -6.69
CA LEU A 73 6.25 11.41 -5.83
C LEU A 73 5.65 12.74 -5.42
N GLU A 74 5.53 12.98 -4.12
CA GLU A 74 5.01 14.23 -3.57
C GLU A 74 5.96 15.40 -3.86
N GLN A 75 5.38 16.55 -4.13
CA GLN A 75 6.12 17.78 -4.44
C GLN A 75 7.06 18.20 -3.31
N GLY A 76 6.69 17.87 -2.05
CA GLY A 76 7.52 18.14 -0.88
C GLY A 76 8.91 17.53 -0.98
N TRP A 77 9.05 16.31 -1.52
CA TRP A 77 10.35 15.70 -1.77
C TRP A 77 11.25 16.56 -2.66
N ILE A 78 10.66 17.17 -3.68
CA ILE A 78 11.36 18.00 -4.63
C ILE A 78 11.72 19.37 -4.01
N ASP A 79 10.81 19.89 -3.18
CA ASP A 79 10.99 21.20 -2.56
C ASP A 79 12.01 21.16 -1.42
N ASP A 80 12.00 20.09 -0.62
CA ASP A 80 12.81 19.97 0.59
C ASP A 80 14.18 19.33 0.35
N ILE A 81 14.30 18.45 -0.68
CA ILE A 81 15.56 17.72 -0.93
C ILE A 81 16.26 18.23 -2.19
N SER A 82 17.31 19.00 -1.99
CA SER A 82 18.09 19.57 -3.08
C SER A 82 18.70 18.52 -4.03
N LEU A 83 19.08 17.36 -3.51
CA LEU A 83 19.60 16.23 -4.32
C LEU A 83 18.52 15.69 -5.27
N ILE A 84 17.29 15.49 -4.81
CA ILE A 84 16.17 15.04 -5.64
C ILE A 84 15.89 16.06 -6.74
N ARG A 85 15.84 17.33 -6.39
CA ARG A 85 15.66 18.45 -7.33
C ARG A 85 16.75 18.49 -8.41
N TRP A 86 18.00 18.23 -8.01
CA TRP A 86 19.13 18.17 -8.92
C TRP A 86 19.04 16.95 -9.85
N LEU A 87 18.69 15.76 -9.32
CA LEU A 87 18.47 14.56 -10.13
C LEU A 87 17.40 14.77 -11.20
N PHE A 88 16.27 15.42 -10.90
CA PHE A 88 15.24 15.69 -11.90
C PHE A 88 15.70 16.69 -13.01
N ARG A 89 16.69 17.53 -12.71
CA ARG A 89 17.31 18.36 -13.76
C ARG A 89 18.19 17.55 -14.71
N LEU A 90 18.86 16.52 -14.20
CA LEU A 90 19.71 15.65 -15.00
C LEU A 90 18.90 14.61 -15.81
N PHE A 91 17.72 14.23 -15.31
CA PHE A 91 16.86 13.23 -15.95
C PHE A 91 15.51 13.81 -16.37
N PRO A 92 15.48 14.65 -17.44
CA PRO A 92 14.26 15.33 -17.88
C PRO A 92 13.15 14.36 -18.34
N GLY A 93 13.51 13.13 -18.75
CA GLY A 93 12.56 12.08 -19.09
C GLY A 93 11.75 11.60 -17.89
N VAL A 94 12.40 11.43 -16.74
CA VAL A 94 11.75 11.06 -15.47
C VAL A 94 10.90 12.23 -14.98
N ARG A 95 11.42 13.45 -15.02
CA ARG A 95 10.69 14.65 -14.62
C ARG A 95 9.36 14.79 -15.36
N ARG A 96 9.36 14.61 -16.68
CA ARG A 96 8.13 14.69 -17.53
C ARG A 96 7.08 13.64 -17.16
N LYS A 97 7.47 12.53 -16.56
CA LYS A 97 6.54 11.49 -16.12
C LYS A 97 6.00 11.72 -14.70
N VAL A 98 6.82 12.25 -13.80
CA VAL A 98 6.57 12.22 -12.36
C VAL A 98 6.26 13.62 -11.80
N VAL A 99 6.86 14.68 -12.37
CA VAL A 99 6.79 16.03 -11.80
C VAL A 99 5.90 16.97 -12.62
N ASP A 100 6.01 16.90 -13.93
CA ASP A 100 5.29 17.84 -14.82
C ASP A 100 3.77 17.54 -14.93
N PRO A 101 3.27 16.26 -14.88
CA PRO A 101 1.84 15.98 -14.82
C PRO A 101 1.21 16.36 -13.48
N THR A 102 -0.12 16.41 -13.42
CA THR A 102 -0.83 16.41 -12.13
C THR A 102 -0.56 15.09 -11.38
N TYR A 103 -0.84 15.04 -10.09
CA TYR A 103 -0.74 13.78 -9.36
C TYR A 103 -1.71 12.74 -9.92
N PHE A 104 -2.93 13.14 -10.21
CA PHE A 104 -3.94 12.24 -10.76
C PHE A 104 -3.55 11.68 -12.13
N ASP A 105 -3.02 12.53 -13.04
CA ASP A 105 -2.55 12.07 -14.35
C ASP A 105 -1.36 11.10 -14.22
N ALA A 106 -0.42 11.37 -13.31
CA ALA A 106 0.72 10.50 -13.07
C ALA A 106 0.29 9.15 -12.46
N THR A 107 -0.68 9.15 -11.53
CA THR A 107 -1.25 7.93 -10.95
C THR A 107 -1.90 7.07 -12.03
N ASN A 108 -2.74 7.65 -12.87
CA ASN A 108 -3.35 6.95 -14.01
C ASN A 108 -2.30 6.37 -14.96
N ALA A 109 -1.26 7.14 -15.27
CA ALA A 109 -0.17 6.65 -16.14
C ALA A 109 0.62 5.48 -15.52
N MET A 110 0.74 5.41 -14.18
CA MET A 110 1.33 4.26 -13.50
C MET A 110 0.43 3.03 -13.54
N MET A 111 -0.88 3.20 -13.41
CA MET A 111 -1.86 2.11 -13.59
C MET A 111 -1.82 1.58 -15.03
N ASP A 112 -1.80 2.46 -16.03
CA ASP A 112 -1.66 2.10 -17.45
C ASP A 112 -0.35 1.33 -17.71
N GLU A 113 0.74 1.72 -17.06
CA GLU A 113 2.02 1.01 -17.16
C GLU A 113 1.91 -0.42 -16.61
N MET A 114 1.23 -0.64 -15.48
CA MET A 114 1.03 -1.99 -14.94
C MET A 114 0.24 -2.87 -15.92
N GLU A 115 -0.87 -2.35 -16.45
CA GLU A 115 -1.67 -3.04 -17.47
C GLU A 115 -0.84 -3.38 -18.72
N ASN A 116 0.03 -2.45 -19.16
CA ASN A 116 0.95 -2.67 -20.25
C ASN A 116 1.99 -3.75 -19.94
N GLN A 117 2.52 -3.80 -18.72
CA GLN A 117 3.50 -4.81 -18.31
C GLN A 117 2.85 -6.21 -18.29
N VAL A 118 1.60 -6.33 -17.83
CA VAL A 118 0.82 -7.58 -17.90
C VAL A 118 0.66 -8.05 -19.35
N LYS A 119 0.21 -7.16 -20.25
CA LYS A 119 0.06 -7.48 -21.68
C LYS A 119 1.38 -7.94 -22.32
N LYS A 120 2.48 -7.22 -22.05
CA LYS A 120 3.83 -7.53 -22.57
C LYS A 120 4.38 -8.85 -21.99
N TYR A 121 4.10 -9.14 -20.72
CA TYR A 121 4.52 -10.39 -20.10
C TYR A 121 3.79 -11.57 -20.75
N ASN A 122 2.47 -11.53 -20.84
CA ASN A 122 1.67 -12.61 -21.44
C ASN A 122 2.08 -12.87 -22.91
N ALA A 123 2.33 -11.81 -23.68
CA ALA A 123 2.85 -11.96 -25.04
C ALA A 123 4.26 -12.61 -25.09
N SER A 124 5.09 -12.39 -24.06
CA SER A 124 6.45 -12.96 -24.00
C SER A 124 6.50 -14.44 -23.63
N ILE A 125 5.43 -14.96 -23.06
CA ILE A 125 5.28 -16.38 -22.68
C ILE A 125 4.30 -17.14 -23.57
N GLU A 126 3.85 -16.53 -24.67
CA GLU A 126 2.94 -17.20 -25.61
C GLU A 126 3.54 -18.52 -26.11
N GLY A 127 2.75 -19.62 -26.03
CA GLY A 127 3.22 -20.97 -26.35
C GLY A 127 4.03 -21.68 -25.25
N GLN A 128 4.19 -21.08 -24.07
CA GLN A 128 4.85 -21.68 -22.91
C GLN A 128 3.76 -22.06 -21.86
N GLU A 129 3.16 -23.23 -22.04
CA GLU A 129 2.05 -23.70 -21.21
C GLU A 129 2.42 -23.93 -19.73
N GLU A 130 3.71 -24.13 -19.45
CA GLU A 130 4.24 -24.31 -18.11
C GLU A 130 4.34 -22.99 -17.32
N ARG A 131 4.20 -21.83 -17.99
CA ARG A 131 4.31 -20.51 -17.37
C ARG A 131 2.93 -19.98 -16.94
N ARG A 132 2.89 -19.43 -15.72
CA ARG A 132 1.68 -18.78 -15.21
C ARG A 132 1.43 -17.45 -15.93
N ARG A 133 0.21 -17.23 -16.38
CA ARG A 133 -0.22 -15.95 -16.95
C ARG A 133 -0.40 -14.91 -15.85
N ALA A 134 -0.25 -13.63 -16.19
CA ALA A 134 -0.65 -12.53 -15.33
C ALA A 134 -2.01 -11.98 -15.81
N ARG A 135 -2.89 -11.61 -14.85
CA ARG A 135 -4.22 -11.08 -15.12
C ARG A 135 -4.46 -9.81 -14.30
N MET A 136 -4.87 -8.72 -14.96
CA MET A 136 -5.49 -7.61 -14.23
C MET A 136 -6.86 -8.06 -13.73
N THR A 137 -7.15 -7.83 -12.46
CA THR A 137 -8.45 -8.14 -11.84
C THR A 137 -9.03 -6.86 -11.25
N LEU A 138 -10.18 -6.44 -11.78
CA LEU A 138 -10.77 -5.14 -11.50
C LEU A 138 -11.96 -5.24 -10.53
N SER A 139 -12.32 -6.45 -10.12
CA SER A 139 -13.40 -6.74 -9.17
C SER A 139 -13.12 -8.02 -8.39
N PRO A 140 -13.80 -8.24 -7.25
CA PRO A 140 -13.71 -9.50 -6.51
C PRO A 140 -14.08 -10.72 -7.36
N ALA A 141 -15.06 -10.60 -8.26
CA ALA A 141 -15.47 -11.70 -9.12
C ALA A 141 -14.37 -12.08 -10.11
N GLU A 142 -13.72 -11.09 -10.75
CA GLU A 142 -12.58 -11.33 -11.64
C GLU A 142 -11.36 -11.89 -10.88
N LEU A 143 -11.16 -11.46 -9.62
CA LEU A 143 -10.11 -11.99 -8.76
C LEU A 143 -10.33 -13.49 -8.50
N GLU A 144 -11.54 -13.90 -8.12
CA GLU A 144 -11.87 -15.31 -7.90
C GLU A 144 -11.67 -16.15 -9.17
N GLU A 145 -12.10 -15.62 -10.33
CA GLU A 145 -11.93 -16.28 -11.62
C GLU A 145 -10.42 -16.44 -11.96
N GLY A 146 -9.63 -15.41 -11.72
CA GLY A 146 -8.19 -15.44 -11.96
C GLY A 146 -7.47 -16.45 -11.07
N ILE A 147 -7.78 -16.49 -9.77
CA ILE A 147 -7.25 -17.48 -8.84
C ILE A 147 -7.62 -18.89 -9.27
N ALA A 148 -8.91 -19.12 -9.59
CA ALA A 148 -9.39 -20.44 -10.04
C ALA A 148 -8.74 -20.90 -11.35
N SER A 149 -8.29 -19.96 -12.19
CA SER A 149 -7.56 -20.24 -13.44
C SER A 149 -6.05 -20.46 -13.23
N GLY A 150 -5.54 -20.28 -12.01
CA GLY A 150 -4.10 -20.37 -11.70
C GLY A 150 -3.29 -19.16 -12.19
N ASP A 151 -3.94 -18.05 -12.57
CA ASP A 151 -3.28 -16.83 -13.00
C ASP A 151 -2.60 -16.10 -11.82
N MET A 152 -1.56 -15.32 -12.10
CA MET A 152 -1.06 -14.31 -11.16
C MET A 152 -1.96 -13.07 -11.28
N CYS A 153 -2.80 -12.84 -10.27
CA CYS A 153 -3.77 -11.76 -10.25
C CYS A 153 -3.12 -10.45 -9.79
N ILE A 154 -3.34 -9.39 -10.54
CA ILE A 154 -2.86 -8.05 -10.23
C ILE A 154 -4.07 -7.16 -9.98
N VAL A 155 -4.16 -6.59 -8.79
CA VAL A 155 -5.20 -5.65 -8.36
C VAL A 155 -4.59 -4.27 -8.27
N HIS A 156 -5.24 -3.25 -8.81
CA HIS A 156 -4.82 -1.87 -8.61
C HIS A 156 -5.05 -1.40 -7.19
N ALA A 157 -4.11 -0.62 -6.68
CA ALA A 157 -4.21 0.09 -5.41
C ALA A 157 -3.53 1.45 -5.53
N VAL A 158 -3.85 2.39 -4.65
CA VAL A 158 -3.33 3.75 -4.69
C VAL A 158 -2.84 4.17 -3.32
N GLU A 159 -1.63 4.72 -3.27
CA GLU A 159 -1.03 5.20 -2.05
C GLU A 159 -0.84 6.71 -2.05
N GLY A 160 -1.48 7.34 -1.05
CA GLY A 160 -1.46 8.77 -0.80
C GLY A 160 -2.66 9.52 -1.39
N GLY A 161 -3.41 10.18 -0.54
CA GLY A 161 -4.58 10.99 -0.94
C GLY A 161 -4.24 12.13 -1.92
N HIS A 162 -2.96 12.53 -1.98
CA HIS A 162 -2.48 13.48 -2.99
C HIS A 162 -2.66 12.96 -4.42
N CYS A 163 -2.69 11.63 -4.63
CA CYS A 163 -2.93 11.01 -5.92
C CYS A 163 -4.29 11.38 -6.54
N LEU A 164 -5.23 11.89 -5.74
CA LEU A 164 -6.51 12.42 -6.21
C LEU A 164 -6.42 13.87 -6.72
N GLN A 165 -5.32 14.59 -6.48
CA GLN A 165 -5.18 15.99 -6.84
C GLN A 165 -4.87 16.13 -8.33
N GLY A 166 -5.80 16.74 -9.07
CA GLY A 166 -5.67 17.09 -10.46
C GLY A 166 -5.15 18.52 -10.65
N LYS A 167 -5.75 19.24 -11.59
CA LYS A 167 -5.36 20.63 -11.93
C LYS A 167 -5.83 21.64 -10.88
N VAL A 168 -6.99 21.39 -10.30
CA VAL A 168 -7.65 22.29 -9.35
C VAL A 168 -6.99 22.17 -7.98
N GLY A 169 -6.77 20.94 -7.51
CA GLY A 169 -6.12 20.65 -6.23
C GLY A 169 -4.64 21.03 -6.18
N ALA A 170 -4.01 21.17 -7.34
CA ALA A 170 -2.58 21.50 -7.54
C ALA A 170 -1.60 20.51 -6.85
N ARG A 171 -0.33 20.55 -7.19
CA ARG A 171 0.71 19.74 -6.54
C ARG A 171 1.19 20.31 -5.21
N ARG A 172 1.10 21.62 -5.03
CA ARG A 172 1.32 22.29 -3.73
C ARG A 172 0.00 22.86 -3.28
N LEU A 173 -0.38 22.57 -2.02
CA LEU A 173 -1.65 23.03 -1.46
C LEU A 173 -1.81 24.56 -1.56
N GLN A 174 -0.72 25.31 -1.35
CA GLN A 174 -0.71 26.76 -1.42
C GLN A 174 -0.77 27.33 -2.85
N ASP A 175 -0.56 26.54 -3.88
CA ASP A 175 -0.59 26.98 -5.27
C ASP A 175 -2.01 26.89 -5.86
N SER A 176 -2.94 26.19 -5.18
CA SER A 176 -4.34 26.17 -5.59
C SER A 176 -5.00 27.51 -5.30
N THR A 177 -5.61 28.08 -6.33
CA THR A 177 -6.44 29.30 -6.25
C THR A 177 -7.93 28.99 -6.33
N ALA A 178 -8.27 27.69 -6.39
CA ALA A 178 -9.63 27.21 -6.48
C ALA A 178 -10.37 27.34 -5.12
N SER A 179 -11.68 27.37 -5.19
CA SER A 179 -12.51 27.31 -4.00
C SER A 179 -12.46 25.92 -3.36
N PRO A 180 -12.73 25.78 -2.07
CA PRO A 180 -12.85 24.47 -1.41
C PRO A 180 -13.84 23.54 -2.11
N GLN A 181 -14.91 24.07 -2.68
CA GLN A 181 -15.92 23.30 -3.38
C GLN A 181 -15.38 22.72 -4.70
N GLU A 182 -14.65 23.52 -5.50
CA GLU A 182 -14.03 23.02 -6.74
C GLU A 182 -13.00 21.94 -6.45
N ILE A 183 -12.23 22.05 -5.36
CA ILE A 183 -11.28 21.03 -4.92
C ILE A 183 -12.01 19.75 -4.51
N GLU A 184 -13.10 19.87 -3.76
CA GLU A 184 -13.94 18.74 -3.33
C GLU A 184 -14.51 18.01 -4.55
N GLU A 185 -15.09 18.72 -5.52
CA GLU A 185 -15.65 18.15 -6.75
C GLU A 185 -14.58 17.38 -7.53
N GLU A 186 -13.40 17.97 -7.78
CA GLU A 186 -12.29 17.31 -8.48
C GLU A 186 -11.84 16.03 -7.74
N ILE A 187 -11.67 16.09 -6.44
CA ILE A 187 -11.18 14.96 -5.63
C ILE A 187 -12.20 13.82 -5.61
N MET A 188 -13.49 14.11 -5.51
CA MET A 188 -14.56 13.10 -5.52
C MET A 188 -14.67 12.44 -6.89
N GLU A 189 -14.65 13.19 -7.99
CA GLU A 189 -14.64 12.66 -9.35
C GLU A 189 -13.43 11.76 -9.60
N ASN A 190 -12.26 12.18 -9.13
CA ASN A 190 -11.02 11.43 -9.30
C ASN A 190 -11.02 10.13 -8.45
N LEU A 191 -11.57 10.16 -7.23
CA LEU A 191 -11.77 8.96 -6.41
C LEU A 191 -12.66 7.95 -7.12
N GLU A 192 -13.81 8.38 -7.62
CA GLU A 192 -14.75 7.54 -8.35
C GLU A 192 -14.12 6.94 -9.62
N SER A 193 -13.32 7.75 -10.33
CA SER A 193 -12.59 7.29 -11.52
C SER A 193 -11.57 6.19 -11.18
N LEU A 194 -10.78 6.33 -10.10
CA LEU A 194 -9.83 5.30 -9.68
C LEU A 194 -10.55 4.02 -9.22
N HIS A 195 -11.65 4.16 -8.47
CA HIS A 195 -12.48 3.02 -8.10
C HIS A 195 -13.05 2.29 -9.32
N ALA A 196 -13.60 3.03 -10.30
CA ALA A 196 -14.11 2.44 -11.54
C ALA A 196 -13.03 1.71 -12.36
N ARG A 197 -11.76 2.11 -12.23
CA ARG A 197 -10.59 1.41 -12.80
C ARG A 197 -10.16 0.17 -12.00
N GLY A 198 -10.85 -0.18 -10.93
CA GLY A 198 -10.57 -1.36 -10.12
C GLY A 198 -9.56 -1.13 -8.99
N ALA A 199 -9.32 0.10 -8.57
CA ALA A 199 -8.50 0.35 -7.37
C ALA A 199 -9.22 -0.21 -6.13
N ALA A 200 -8.59 -1.18 -5.46
CA ALA A 200 -9.19 -1.84 -4.31
C ALA A 200 -9.12 -0.99 -3.04
N TYR A 201 -8.07 -0.21 -2.87
CA TYR A 201 -7.92 0.70 -1.74
C TYR A 201 -7.26 2.02 -2.12
N LEU A 202 -7.43 3.01 -1.23
CA LEU A 202 -6.68 4.25 -1.18
C LEU A 202 -6.09 4.44 0.21
N THR A 203 -4.77 4.73 0.28
CA THR A 203 -4.10 5.23 1.49
C THR A 203 -4.28 6.75 1.54
N LEU A 204 -4.86 7.31 2.63
CA LEU A 204 -5.25 8.73 2.66
C LEU A 204 -4.08 9.70 2.82
N ALA A 205 -3.00 9.27 3.42
CA ALA A 205 -1.76 10.04 3.60
C ALA A 205 -0.56 9.25 3.06
N HIS A 206 0.58 9.93 2.88
CA HIS A 206 1.85 9.25 2.66
C HIS A 206 2.96 9.99 3.41
N PHE A 207 3.80 10.81 2.80
CA PHE A 207 4.88 11.49 3.51
C PHE A 207 4.68 13.01 3.69
N TYR A 208 3.79 13.61 2.94
CA TYR A 208 3.49 15.04 3.07
C TYR A 208 1.99 15.28 3.27
N PRO A 209 1.62 16.34 4.02
CA PRO A 209 0.21 16.74 4.16
C PRO A 209 -0.41 16.97 2.77
N ASN A 210 -1.64 16.50 2.59
CA ASN A 210 -2.43 16.69 1.39
C ASN A 210 -3.82 17.27 1.75
N HIS A 211 -4.72 17.39 0.79
CA HIS A 211 -6.06 17.93 1.05
C HIS A 211 -6.91 17.06 1.99
N LEU A 212 -6.53 15.78 2.22
CA LEU A 212 -7.36 14.81 2.96
C LEU A 212 -6.86 14.58 4.38
N ALA A 213 -5.55 14.35 4.55
CA ALA A 213 -4.99 13.86 5.80
C ALA A 213 -3.56 14.35 6.06
N TYR A 214 -3.20 14.33 7.33
CA TYR A 214 -1.82 14.52 7.77
C TYR A 214 -1.14 13.17 7.93
N PRO A 215 0.09 13.03 7.41
CA PRO A 215 0.91 11.82 7.57
C PRO A 215 1.71 11.82 8.87
N VAL A 216 2.16 10.64 9.27
CA VAL A 216 3.29 10.50 10.18
C VAL A 216 4.57 11.00 9.51
N PHE A 217 5.60 11.33 10.32
CA PHE A 217 6.90 11.69 9.78
C PHE A 217 7.52 10.49 9.02
N PRO A 218 8.12 10.72 7.84
CA PRO A 218 8.53 9.63 6.94
C PRO A 218 9.77 8.84 7.40
N TYR A 219 10.43 9.25 8.46
CA TYR A 219 11.66 8.61 8.96
C TYR A 219 11.55 8.26 10.42
N PRO A 220 12.15 7.15 10.86
CA PRO A 220 12.18 6.80 12.27
C PRO A 220 12.95 7.86 13.08
N GLU A 221 12.59 8.03 14.35
CA GLU A 221 13.11 9.11 15.21
C GLU A 221 14.64 9.11 15.29
N TYR A 222 15.28 7.95 15.30
CA TYR A 222 16.75 7.86 15.33
C TYR A 222 17.41 8.42 14.06
N ALA A 223 16.79 8.30 12.89
CA ALA A 223 17.30 8.88 11.66
C ALA A 223 17.25 10.42 11.71
N MET A 224 16.28 10.97 12.44
CA MET A 224 16.14 12.42 12.62
C MET A 224 17.25 13.05 13.47
N SER A 225 17.83 12.31 14.42
CA SER A 225 18.92 12.84 15.29
C SER A 225 20.16 13.22 14.50
N HIS A 226 20.37 12.62 13.34
CA HIS A 226 21.51 12.88 12.46
C HIS A 226 21.20 13.86 11.32
N MET A 227 19.94 14.22 11.13
CA MET A 227 19.53 15.13 10.08
C MET A 227 19.16 16.49 10.67
N LYS A 228 19.80 17.58 10.21
CA LYS A 228 19.41 18.97 10.50
C LYS A 228 18.01 19.35 9.98
N TRP A 229 17.19 18.35 9.69
CA TRP A 229 15.88 18.47 9.10
C TRP A 229 14.80 18.80 10.13
N ARG A 230 15.07 18.56 11.41
CA ARG A 230 14.12 18.82 12.49
C ARG A 230 13.62 20.28 12.52
N GLU A 231 14.47 21.23 12.13
CA GLU A 231 14.12 22.66 12.07
C GLU A 231 13.33 23.02 10.81
N ALA A 232 13.50 22.29 9.72
CA ALA A 232 12.75 22.48 8.47
C ALA A 232 11.36 21.83 8.50
N LEU A 233 11.09 20.97 9.48
CA LEU A 233 9.99 20.03 9.51
C LEU A 233 8.80 20.43 10.40
N GLY A 234 8.58 21.70 10.68
CA GLY A 234 7.31 22.18 11.25
C GLY A 234 6.06 21.84 10.39
N LYS A 235 6.23 20.95 9.40
CA LYS A 235 5.19 20.47 8.50
C LYS A 235 4.45 19.23 9.01
N TRP A 236 5.03 18.49 9.96
CA TRP A 236 4.44 17.27 10.51
C TRP A 236 3.97 17.54 11.93
N ASP A 237 2.68 17.86 12.04
CA ASP A 237 2.01 17.96 13.34
C ASP A 237 1.25 16.66 13.59
N MET A 238 1.77 15.84 14.50
CA MET A 238 1.20 14.56 14.89
C MET A 238 -0.16 14.68 15.58
N ASN A 239 -0.55 15.89 16.00
CA ASN A 239 -1.87 16.17 16.55
C ASN A 239 -2.92 16.44 15.47
N MET A 240 -2.51 16.62 14.23
CA MET A 240 -3.45 16.78 13.12
C MET A 240 -3.98 15.43 12.65
N GLY A 241 -5.15 15.44 12.05
CA GLY A 241 -5.85 14.26 11.57
C GLY A 241 -6.35 14.42 10.14
N LEU A 242 -7.59 13.97 9.91
CA LEU A 242 -8.30 14.21 8.65
C LEU A 242 -8.71 15.68 8.55
N SER A 243 -8.74 16.19 7.33
CA SER A 243 -9.47 17.40 7.01
C SER A 243 -10.98 17.09 6.89
N VAL A 244 -11.82 18.13 6.85
CA VAL A 244 -13.25 17.96 6.54
C VAL A 244 -13.45 17.25 5.20
N LEU A 245 -12.60 17.53 4.21
CA LEU A 245 -12.64 16.83 2.92
C LEU A 245 -12.19 15.38 3.04
N GLY A 246 -11.20 15.11 3.90
CA GLY A 246 -10.76 13.74 4.21
C GLY A 246 -11.85 12.89 4.83
N GLU A 247 -12.63 13.45 5.75
CA GLU A 247 -13.80 12.76 6.33
C GLU A 247 -14.83 12.40 5.25
N LYS A 248 -15.18 13.35 4.37
CA LYS A 248 -16.08 13.10 3.24
C LYS A 248 -15.55 12.03 2.27
N VAL A 249 -14.25 12.03 2.01
CA VAL A 249 -13.61 11.00 1.15
C VAL A 249 -13.72 9.62 1.81
N VAL A 250 -13.49 9.50 3.12
CA VAL A 250 -13.70 8.26 3.87
C VAL A 250 -15.13 7.76 3.74
N GLU A 251 -16.13 8.65 3.96
CA GLU A 251 -17.55 8.32 3.78
C GLU A 251 -17.84 7.83 2.35
N ARG A 252 -17.29 8.53 1.34
CA ARG A 252 -17.48 8.14 -0.06
C ARG A 252 -16.82 6.79 -0.39
N MET A 253 -15.64 6.50 0.15
CA MET A 253 -15.00 5.18 0.01
C MET A 253 -15.88 4.07 0.59
N LEU A 254 -16.52 4.29 1.75
CA LEU A 254 -17.46 3.34 2.34
C LEU A 254 -18.69 3.10 1.46
N GLU A 255 -19.20 4.13 0.81
CA GLU A 255 -20.33 4.03 -0.13
C GLU A 255 -19.95 3.23 -1.38
N LEU A 256 -18.78 3.53 -1.96
CA LEU A 256 -18.27 2.85 -3.14
C LEU A 256 -17.88 1.38 -2.88
N GLY A 257 -17.59 1.02 -1.62
CA GLY A 257 -16.97 -0.25 -1.29
C GLY A 257 -15.49 -0.29 -1.69
N MET A 258 -14.79 0.82 -1.53
CA MET A 258 -13.34 0.91 -1.64
C MET A 258 -12.73 0.76 -0.26
N LEU A 259 -11.71 -0.08 -0.11
CA LEU A 259 -11.03 -0.29 1.17
C LEU A 259 -10.26 0.98 1.59
N ILE A 260 -10.27 1.27 2.89
CA ILE A 260 -9.57 2.41 3.47
C ILE A 260 -8.27 1.89 4.08
N ASP A 261 -7.15 2.28 3.52
CA ASP A 261 -5.84 1.95 4.08
C ASP A 261 -5.38 3.05 5.05
N VAL A 262 -5.03 2.64 6.27
CA VAL A 262 -4.65 3.55 7.36
C VAL A 262 -3.14 3.77 7.48
N CYS A 263 -2.34 3.13 6.64
CA CYS A 263 -0.89 3.32 6.60
C CYS A 263 -0.54 4.80 6.44
N HIS A 264 0.59 5.22 6.95
CA HIS A 264 1.10 6.58 6.91
C HIS A 264 0.25 7.65 7.60
N CYS A 265 -1.00 7.39 7.94
CA CYS A 265 -1.85 8.33 8.65
C CYS A 265 -1.37 8.56 10.09
N THR A 266 -1.50 9.81 10.58
CA THR A 266 -1.29 10.08 12.02
C THR A 266 -2.22 9.24 12.88
N PRO A 267 -1.89 8.94 14.14
CA PRO A 267 -2.80 8.27 15.07
C PRO A 267 -4.17 8.95 15.17
N ASN A 268 -4.21 10.29 15.12
CA ASN A 268 -5.47 11.04 15.13
C ASN A 268 -6.30 10.81 13.85
N ALA A 269 -5.66 10.81 12.67
CA ALA A 269 -6.36 10.51 11.42
C ALA A 269 -6.92 9.09 11.43
N ARG A 270 -6.13 8.10 11.90
CA ARG A 270 -6.59 6.71 12.03
C ARG A 270 -7.79 6.60 12.95
N LYS A 271 -7.73 7.26 14.12
CA LYS A 271 -8.88 7.29 15.05
C LYS A 271 -10.14 7.87 14.41
N GLN A 272 -10.04 8.99 13.70
CA GLN A 272 -11.18 9.59 13.00
C GLN A 272 -11.76 8.63 11.93
N ILE A 273 -10.92 7.91 11.20
CA ILE A 273 -11.36 6.86 10.26
C ILE A 273 -12.18 5.80 10.99
N TYR A 274 -11.67 5.29 12.12
CA TYR A 274 -12.37 4.27 12.90
C TYR A 274 -13.73 4.78 13.43
N ASP A 275 -13.78 6.02 13.93
CA ASP A 275 -15.01 6.64 14.42
C ASP A 275 -16.07 6.78 13.30
N ILE A 276 -15.65 7.15 12.08
CA ILE A 276 -16.54 7.23 10.91
C ILE A 276 -17.08 5.83 10.54
N VAL A 277 -16.20 4.83 10.49
CA VAL A 277 -16.56 3.44 10.15
C VAL A 277 -17.55 2.88 11.18
N ASP A 278 -17.32 3.12 12.46
CA ASP A 278 -18.23 2.69 13.54
C ASP A 278 -19.59 3.35 13.42
N HIS A 279 -19.62 4.65 13.06
CA HIS A 279 -20.90 5.36 12.81
C HIS A 279 -21.68 4.73 11.66
N HIS A 280 -21.02 4.36 10.57
CA HIS A 280 -21.62 3.72 9.40
C HIS A 280 -21.87 2.23 9.59
N LYS A 281 -21.41 1.61 10.68
CA LYS A 281 -21.55 0.17 11.00
C LYS A 281 -21.06 -0.74 9.87
N LYS A 282 -20.03 -0.31 9.15
CA LYS A 282 -19.41 -1.10 8.07
C LYS A 282 -18.40 -2.08 8.66
N LYS A 283 -18.17 -3.19 7.95
CA LYS A 283 -17.21 -4.23 8.32
C LYS A 283 -16.28 -4.54 7.14
N ALA A 284 -15.11 -5.09 7.45
CA ALA A 284 -14.10 -5.51 6.48
C ALA A 284 -13.69 -4.40 5.47
N CYS A 285 -13.75 -3.13 5.88
CA CYS A 285 -13.49 -2.00 5.00
C CYS A 285 -12.19 -1.24 5.32
N VAL A 286 -11.57 -1.52 6.49
CA VAL A 286 -10.29 -0.91 6.91
C VAL A 286 -9.18 -1.93 6.84
N VAL A 287 -8.06 -1.51 6.29
CA VAL A 287 -6.83 -2.31 6.19
C VAL A 287 -5.63 -1.47 6.65
N GLY A 288 -4.64 -2.14 7.23
CA GLY A 288 -3.29 -1.60 7.38
C GLY A 288 -2.40 -2.38 6.44
N THR A 289 -2.24 -1.94 5.19
CA THR A 289 -1.66 -2.77 4.14
C THR A 289 -0.21 -3.17 4.40
N HIS A 290 0.58 -2.34 5.12
CA HIS A 290 2.00 -2.58 5.41
C HIS A 290 2.38 -1.87 6.73
N MET A 291 2.13 -2.53 7.86
CA MET A 291 2.26 -1.93 9.20
C MET A 291 3.10 -2.81 10.14
N GLY A 292 3.61 -2.18 11.20
CA GLY A 292 4.20 -2.83 12.36
C GLY A 292 3.35 -2.62 13.63
N CYS A 293 3.90 -3.01 14.79
CA CYS A 293 3.26 -2.88 16.10
C CYS A 293 3.99 -1.83 16.96
N PHE A 294 3.26 -0.84 17.46
CA PHE A 294 3.78 0.18 18.39
C PHE A 294 4.33 -0.46 19.68
N GLY A 295 3.72 -1.56 20.15
CA GLY A 295 4.21 -2.30 21.31
C GLY A 295 5.58 -2.97 21.11
N ILE A 296 6.02 -3.17 19.86
CA ILE A 296 7.35 -3.71 19.52
C ILE A 296 8.33 -2.57 19.23
N ASN A 297 7.97 -1.67 18.34
CA ASN A 297 8.77 -0.49 18.02
C ASN A 297 7.88 0.77 18.13
N ARG A 298 8.20 1.62 19.09
CA ARG A 298 7.42 2.82 19.43
C ARG A 298 7.60 3.94 18.41
N ASP A 299 7.23 3.66 17.18
CA ASP A 299 7.12 4.63 16.11
C ASP A 299 5.63 4.95 15.87
N PRO A 300 5.23 6.23 15.74
CA PRO A 300 3.83 6.59 15.47
C PRO A 300 3.27 6.01 14.17
N TYR A 301 4.13 5.56 13.27
CA TYR A 301 3.72 4.82 12.08
C TYR A 301 3.01 3.52 12.46
N ASN A 302 3.51 2.82 13.45
CA ASN A 302 3.03 1.52 13.89
C ASN A 302 1.68 1.59 14.62
N LEU A 303 0.91 0.51 14.54
CA LEU A 303 -0.40 0.41 15.19
C LEU A 303 -0.26 0.12 16.69
N ALA A 304 -1.00 0.87 17.50
CA ALA A 304 -1.18 0.55 18.91
C ALA A 304 -2.07 -0.70 19.07
N ASP A 305 -1.97 -1.38 20.22
CA ASP A 305 -2.73 -2.61 20.47
C ASP A 305 -4.24 -2.43 20.31
N TRP A 306 -4.79 -1.32 20.77
CA TRP A 306 -6.22 -1.04 20.62
C TRP A 306 -6.65 -0.84 19.16
N GLU A 307 -5.75 -0.37 18.28
CA GLU A 307 -6.01 -0.24 16.85
C GLU A 307 -6.01 -1.62 16.18
N ILE A 308 -5.06 -2.49 16.55
CA ILE A 308 -5.02 -3.89 16.08
C ILE A 308 -6.30 -4.61 16.49
N GLU A 309 -6.72 -4.47 17.77
CA GLU A 309 -7.96 -5.05 18.28
C GLU A 309 -9.19 -4.49 17.55
N TRP A 310 -9.23 -3.17 17.29
CA TRP A 310 -10.33 -2.56 16.57
C TRP A 310 -10.41 -3.08 15.12
N ILE A 311 -9.30 -3.14 14.39
CA ILE A 311 -9.24 -3.66 13.01
C ILE A 311 -9.70 -5.12 12.98
N ALA A 312 -9.23 -5.95 13.91
CA ALA A 312 -9.64 -7.35 14.04
C ALA A 312 -11.14 -7.51 14.28
N ASN A 313 -11.71 -6.78 15.25
CA ASN A 313 -13.12 -6.81 15.61
C ASN A 313 -14.04 -6.29 14.49
N ASN A 314 -13.50 -5.46 13.60
CA ASN A 314 -14.19 -4.94 12.43
C ASN A 314 -13.94 -5.76 11.16
N GLY A 315 -13.25 -6.91 11.27
CA GLY A 315 -13.05 -7.83 10.17
C GLY A 315 -12.01 -7.35 9.15
N GLY A 316 -11.15 -6.40 9.51
CA GLY A 316 -10.05 -5.92 8.68
C GLY A 316 -8.86 -6.89 8.61
N VAL A 317 -7.78 -6.44 7.97
CA VAL A 317 -6.50 -7.17 7.88
C VAL A 317 -5.33 -6.20 7.99
N ILE A 318 -4.23 -6.67 8.57
CA ILE A 318 -2.98 -5.93 8.72
C ILE A 318 -1.88 -6.73 8.04
N GLY A 319 -1.34 -6.19 6.94
CA GLY A 319 -0.13 -6.72 6.31
C GLY A 319 1.10 -6.35 7.14
N VAL A 320 1.89 -7.34 7.53
CA VAL A 320 3.18 -7.07 8.17
C VAL A 320 4.13 -6.52 7.12
N ILE A 321 4.70 -5.35 7.39
CA ILE A 321 5.68 -4.73 6.51
C ILE A 321 7.02 -5.47 6.57
N PHE A 322 7.67 -5.64 5.41
CA PHE A 322 9.01 -6.23 5.32
C PHE A 322 10.10 -5.16 5.33
N MET A 323 10.02 -4.26 6.31
CA MET A 323 10.93 -3.14 6.45
C MET A 323 11.53 -3.08 7.84
N ASN A 324 12.83 -3.29 7.92
CA ASN A 324 13.54 -3.49 9.16
C ASN A 324 13.32 -2.38 10.19
N TYR A 325 13.49 -1.11 9.83
CA TYR A 325 13.47 -0.03 10.82
C TYR A 325 12.10 0.30 11.41
N TRP A 326 10.99 -0.15 10.83
CA TRP A 326 9.68 0.01 11.44
C TRP A 326 9.26 -1.16 12.33
N ILE A 327 9.75 -2.37 12.05
CA ILE A 327 9.38 -3.55 12.84
C ILE A 327 10.43 -3.95 13.88
N SER A 328 11.57 -3.30 13.90
CA SER A 328 12.70 -3.66 14.76
C SER A 328 13.15 -2.48 15.60
N PRO A 329 13.46 -2.68 16.89
CA PRO A 329 14.17 -1.67 17.68
C PRO A 329 15.53 -1.32 17.06
N VAL A 330 15.94 -0.07 17.20
CA VAL A 330 17.12 0.54 16.54
C VAL A 330 18.42 -0.27 16.64
N ASP A 331 18.62 -0.98 17.74
CA ASP A 331 19.86 -1.70 18.05
C ASP A 331 19.73 -3.22 17.86
N SER A 332 18.65 -3.69 17.27
CA SER A 332 18.44 -5.11 17.02
C SER A 332 18.91 -5.51 15.62
N GLY A 333 19.37 -6.75 15.49
CA GLY A 333 19.68 -7.31 14.17
C GLY A 333 18.45 -7.32 13.24
N LEU A 334 18.71 -7.48 11.95
CA LEU A 334 17.69 -7.48 10.90
C LEU A 334 17.28 -8.91 10.57
N GLY A 335 16.06 -9.12 10.06
CA GLY A 335 15.67 -10.41 9.55
C GLY A 335 14.26 -10.89 9.88
N LEU A 336 13.93 -12.11 9.46
CA LEU A 336 12.62 -12.75 9.64
C LEU A 336 12.16 -12.82 11.10
N LYS A 337 13.09 -12.81 12.05
CA LYS A 337 12.76 -12.76 13.48
C LYS A 337 11.92 -11.55 13.87
N HIS A 338 12.12 -10.41 13.23
CA HIS A 338 11.33 -9.21 13.52
C HIS A 338 9.95 -9.28 12.91
N ILE A 339 9.82 -9.91 11.73
CA ILE A 339 8.52 -10.20 11.12
C ILE A 339 7.73 -11.12 12.01
N GLU A 340 8.34 -12.23 12.47
CA GLU A 340 7.71 -13.19 13.40
C GLU A 340 7.26 -12.49 14.68
N THR A 341 8.14 -11.74 15.35
CA THR A 341 7.81 -11.03 16.59
C THR A 341 6.63 -10.06 16.40
N THR A 342 6.59 -9.36 15.24
CA THR A 342 5.49 -8.46 14.91
C THR A 342 4.19 -9.21 14.67
N MET A 343 4.25 -10.35 13.95
CA MET A 343 3.09 -11.22 13.72
C MET A 343 2.55 -11.82 15.01
N ASP A 344 3.43 -12.33 15.88
CA ASP A 344 3.04 -12.85 17.17
C ASP A 344 2.28 -11.80 17.99
N ARG A 345 2.78 -10.55 18.00
CA ARG A 345 2.06 -9.47 18.68
C ARG A 345 0.69 -9.18 18.07
N MET A 346 0.57 -9.18 16.75
CA MET A 346 -0.71 -8.99 16.08
C MET A 346 -1.68 -10.13 16.39
N ILE A 347 -1.18 -11.38 16.43
CA ILE A 347 -1.97 -12.57 16.78
C ILE A 347 -2.42 -12.52 18.25
N ASP A 348 -1.52 -12.16 19.15
CA ASP A 348 -1.82 -12.06 20.57
C ASP A 348 -2.92 -11.04 20.89
N VAL A 349 -2.94 -9.93 20.13
CA VAL A 349 -3.89 -8.82 20.34
C VAL A 349 -5.17 -9.00 19.54
N GLY A 350 -5.07 -9.32 18.25
CA GLY A 350 -6.20 -9.32 17.31
C GLY A 350 -6.62 -10.72 16.83
N GLY A 351 -5.86 -11.77 17.21
CA GLY A 351 -6.10 -13.12 16.73
C GLY A 351 -5.55 -13.39 15.33
N GLU A 352 -5.53 -14.67 14.94
CA GLU A 352 -4.95 -15.11 13.66
C GLU A 352 -5.63 -14.54 12.40
N ASN A 353 -6.86 -14.07 12.52
CA ASN A 353 -7.66 -13.60 11.39
C ASN A 353 -7.32 -12.15 10.96
N VAL A 354 -6.44 -11.44 11.69
CA VAL A 354 -6.08 -10.06 11.37
C VAL A 354 -4.79 -9.94 10.56
N VAL A 355 -3.93 -10.96 10.57
CA VAL A 355 -2.58 -10.89 10.00
C VAL A 355 -2.55 -11.27 8.54
N GLY A 356 -1.82 -10.49 7.73
CA GLY A 356 -1.51 -10.75 6.33
C GLY A 356 -0.07 -10.35 5.99
N ILE A 357 0.25 -10.37 4.70
CA ILE A 357 1.55 -9.95 4.15
C ILE A 357 1.36 -8.62 3.43
N GLY A 358 2.25 -7.66 3.69
CA GLY A 358 2.35 -6.40 2.97
C GLY A 358 3.81 -6.01 2.83
N THR A 359 4.48 -6.53 1.81
CA THR A 359 5.95 -6.51 1.74
C THR A 359 6.54 -5.12 1.59
N ASP A 360 5.81 -4.21 0.97
CA ASP A 360 6.30 -2.92 0.48
C ASP A 360 7.51 -3.05 -0.46
N PHE A 361 7.63 -4.20 -1.14
CA PHE A 361 8.70 -4.42 -2.09
C PHE A 361 8.64 -3.40 -3.24
N ASP A 362 9.80 -2.94 -3.64
CA ASP A 362 10.03 -1.85 -4.60
C ASP A 362 9.62 -0.45 -4.12
N GLY A 363 9.14 -0.28 -2.85
CA GLY A 363 8.86 0.99 -2.18
C GLY A 363 10.08 1.68 -1.56
N PHE A 364 11.30 1.35 -2.00
CA PHE A 364 12.57 1.86 -1.45
C PHE A 364 12.85 1.43 0.00
N ILE A 365 12.37 0.26 0.38
CA ILE A 365 12.57 -0.33 1.70
C ILE A 365 13.91 -1.06 1.84
N ASP A 366 14.30 -1.29 3.08
CA ASP A 366 15.38 -2.20 3.50
C ASP A 366 14.77 -3.50 4.03
N PRO A 367 14.63 -4.55 3.19
CA PRO A 367 13.95 -5.77 3.55
C PRO A 367 14.79 -6.66 4.47
N PRO A 368 14.17 -7.69 5.10
CA PRO A 368 14.92 -8.73 5.80
C PRO A 368 15.98 -9.38 4.92
N ASP A 369 17.16 -9.66 5.50
CA ASP A 369 18.30 -10.24 4.75
C ASP A 369 17.98 -11.60 4.12
N GLU A 370 17.05 -12.35 4.71
CA GLU A 370 16.65 -13.67 4.23
C GLU A 370 15.66 -13.63 3.06
N ILE A 371 14.93 -12.49 2.89
CA ILE A 371 13.92 -12.31 1.83
C ILE A 371 14.10 -10.95 1.20
N VAL A 372 14.91 -10.86 0.19
CA VAL A 372 15.22 -9.58 -0.48
C VAL A 372 14.32 -9.30 -1.68
N ASP A 373 13.58 -10.29 -2.17
CA ASP A 373 12.63 -10.15 -3.27
C ASP A 373 11.55 -11.22 -3.25
N MET A 374 10.55 -11.07 -4.11
CA MET A 374 9.37 -11.93 -4.16
C MET A 374 9.70 -13.42 -4.38
N SER A 375 10.77 -13.76 -5.10
CA SER A 375 11.14 -15.16 -5.35
C SER A 375 11.62 -15.91 -4.11
N GLU A 376 11.94 -15.20 -3.04
CA GLU A 376 12.40 -15.78 -1.77
C GLU A 376 11.27 -15.93 -0.73
N LEU A 377 10.04 -15.54 -1.06
CA LEU A 377 8.89 -15.63 -0.16
C LEU A 377 8.64 -17.05 0.42
N PRO A 378 8.92 -18.17 -0.30
CA PRO A 378 8.82 -19.50 0.29
C PRO A 378 9.68 -19.70 1.53
N ARG A 379 10.76 -18.92 1.70
CA ARG A 379 11.60 -18.95 2.92
C ARG A 379 10.84 -18.46 4.15
N PHE A 380 9.90 -17.53 3.97
CA PHE A 380 9.02 -17.08 5.06
C PHE A 380 8.19 -18.24 5.59
N THR A 381 7.50 -18.98 4.73
CA THR A 381 6.69 -20.14 5.13
C THR A 381 7.55 -21.21 5.78
N LYS A 382 8.72 -21.51 5.20
CA LYS A 382 9.67 -22.46 5.79
C LYS A 382 10.09 -22.05 7.20
N TYR A 383 10.43 -20.79 7.40
CA TYR A 383 10.86 -20.24 8.68
C TYR A 383 9.74 -20.35 9.73
N MET A 384 8.52 -19.88 9.40
CA MET A 384 7.39 -19.92 10.31
C MET A 384 6.97 -21.36 10.67
N LYS A 385 7.00 -22.29 9.71
CA LYS A 385 6.75 -23.72 9.98
C LYS A 385 7.80 -24.32 10.90
N ALA A 386 9.07 -23.94 10.77
CA ALA A 386 10.13 -24.39 11.69
C ALA A 386 9.94 -23.88 13.13
N LEU A 387 9.25 -22.76 13.32
CA LEU A 387 8.87 -22.22 14.63
C LEU A 387 7.59 -22.85 15.20
N GLY A 388 6.88 -23.70 14.43
CA GLY A 388 5.71 -24.42 14.90
C GLY A 388 4.36 -23.79 14.56
N TYR A 389 4.31 -22.79 13.68
CA TYR A 389 3.03 -22.27 13.19
C TYR A 389 2.22 -23.39 12.53
N SER A 390 0.92 -23.43 12.83
CA SER A 390 0.02 -24.43 12.25
C SER A 390 -0.20 -24.21 10.75
N ASP A 391 -0.58 -25.26 10.03
CA ASP A 391 -0.94 -25.13 8.60
C ASP A 391 -2.13 -24.17 8.44
N GLU A 392 -3.12 -24.23 9.35
CA GLU A 392 -4.29 -23.35 9.33
C GLU A 392 -3.91 -21.88 9.51
N THR A 393 -3.10 -21.57 10.53
CA THR A 393 -2.61 -20.20 10.79
C THR A 393 -1.84 -19.66 9.59
N MET A 394 -0.95 -20.49 9.02
CA MET A 394 -0.17 -20.05 7.87
C MET A 394 -1.00 -19.83 6.62
N THR A 395 -2.00 -20.67 6.32
CA THR A 395 -2.93 -20.46 5.19
C THR A 395 -3.69 -19.14 5.34
N LYS A 396 -4.10 -18.78 6.57
CA LYS A 396 -4.72 -17.49 6.86
C LYS A 396 -3.77 -16.33 6.56
N ILE A 397 -2.54 -16.39 7.05
CA ILE A 397 -1.53 -15.33 6.93
C ILE A 397 -1.05 -15.18 5.48
N LEU A 398 -0.80 -16.30 4.78
CA LEU A 398 -0.33 -16.26 3.40
C LEU A 398 -1.31 -15.52 2.46
N GLY A 399 -2.61 -15.66 2.69
CA GLY A 399 -3.57 -14.93 1.86
C GLY A 399 -5.02 -15.04 2.29
N GLY A 400 -5.40 -16.03 3.12
CA GLY A 400 -6.79 -16.25 3.50
C GLY A 400 -7.46 -15.01 4.11
N ASN A 401 -6.76 -14.31 4.99
CA ASN A 401 -7.26 -13.09 5.63
C ASN A 401 -7.39 -11.92 4.64
N ALA A 402 -6.40 -11.73 3.78
CA ALA A 402 -6.44 -10.70 2.74
C ALA A 402 -7.58 -10.95 1.73
N LEU A 403 -7.73 -12.20 1.27
CA LEU A 403 -8.83 -12.59 0.37
C LEU A 403 -10.21 -12.37 1.00
N ARG A 404 -10.37 -12.67 2.28
CA ARG A 404 -11.62 -12.40 2.99
C ARG A 404 -11.98 -10.92 2.92
N VAL A 405 -11.05 -10.03 3.21
CA VAL A 405 -11.29 -8.58 3.16
C VAL A 405 -11.55 -8.10 1.74
N LEU A 406 -10.83 -8.60 0.75
CA LEU A 406 -11.08 -8.28 -0.65
C LEU A 406 -12.47 -8.75 -1.12
N ARG A 407 -12.96 -9.90 -0.64
CA ARG A 407 -14.31 -10.41 -0.95
C ARG A 407 -15.42 -9.61 -0.27
N GLU A 408 -15.22 -9.25 0.99
CA GLU A 408 -16.25 -8.64 1.82
C GLU A 408 -16.29 -7.12 1.68
N GLY A 409 -15.11 -6.48 1.65
CA GLY A 409 -14.95 -5.02 1.72
C GLY A 409 -14.82 -4.32 0.39
N TRP A 410 -14.11 -4.92 -0.57
CA TRP A 410 -13.97 -4.35 -1.90
C TRP A 410 -15.18 -4.67 -2.77
N LYS A 411 -15.77 -3.66 -3.37
CA LYS A 411 -16.91 -3.76 -4.30
C LYS A 411 -16.53 -2.96 -5.55
N ASN A 412 -16.55 -3.60 -6.68
CA ASN A 412 -16.48 -2.93 -7.97
C ASN A 412 -17.37 -3.68 -8.95
N ASP A 413 -18.67 -3.51 -8.78
CA ASP A 413 -19.66 -4.08 -9.71
C ASP A 413 -19.86 -3.10 -10.86
N THR A 414 -19.14 -3.30 -11.95
CA THR A 414 -19.15 -2.44 -13.15
C THR A 414 -20.55 -2.34 -13.82
N ARG A 415 -21.59 -2.94 -13.24
CA ARG A 415 -22.98 -2.90 -13.74
C ARG A 415 -23.81 -1.76 -13.15
N ILE A 416 -23.30 -0.96 -12.22
CA ILE A 416 -24.05 0.17 -11.64
C ILE A 416 -23.49 1.50 -12.18
N THR A 417 -23.63 1.72 -13.48
CA THR A 417 -23.55 3.06 -14.07
C THR A 417 -24.97 3.53 -14.38
N GLY A 418 -25.55 4.27 -13.48
CA GLY A 418 -26.81 4.97 -13.73
C GLY A 418 -27.75 5.08 -12.55
N SER A 419 -27.39 5.81 -11.52
CA SER A 419 -28.39 6.50 -10.68
C SER A 419 -27.73 7.59 -9.83
N SER A 420 -28.00 8.83 -10.16
CA SER A 420 -27.71 9.98 -9.33
C SER A 420 -28.61 9.96 -8.10
N MET A 421 -28.05 9.72 -6.90
CA MET A 421 -28.73 10.01 -5.65
C MET A 421 -28.20 11.30 -5.07
N LEU A 422 -29.03 12.31 -5.01
CA LEU A 422 -28.84 13.53 -4.24
C LEU A 422 -28.88 13.19 -2.74
N ILE A 423 -27.80 13.42 -2.02
CA ILE A 423 -27.71 13.26 -0.57
C ILE A 423 -27.80 14.62 0.09
N ALA A 424 -28.68 14.72 1.08
CA ALA A 424 -28.85 15.92 1.91
C ALA A 424 -27.67 16.05 2.89
N PRO A 425 -27.24 17.28 3.25
CA PRO A 425 -26.11 17.49 4.14
C PRO A 425 -26.43 17.06 5.57
N SER A 426 -25.60 16.19 6.14
CA SER A 426 -25.64 15.80 7.55
C SER A 426 -24.93 16.85 8.42
N GLY A 427 -25.52 17.12 9.59
CA GLY A 427 -25.12 18.17 10.51
C GLY A 427 -23.75 17.93 11.18
N SER A 428 -23.19 19.02 11.69
CA SER A 428 -21.90 19.19 12.35
C SER A 428 -21.51 18.09 13.34
N SER A 429 -20.31 17.53 13.15
CA SER A 429 -19.65 16.54 14.00
C SER A 429 -19.16 17.14 15.34
N PRO A 430 -19.27 16.43 16.46
CA PRO A 430 -18.82 16.86 17.78
C PRO A 430 -17.46 16.23 18.16
N TYR A 431 -16.43 16.32 17.33
CA TYR A 431 -15.14 15.72 17.69
C TYR A 431 -14.29 16.66 18.52
N HIS A 432 -13.99 16.25 19.75
CA HIS A 432 -13.09 16.91 20.70
C HIS A 432 -11.70 16.27 20.66
N ASN A 433 -10.67 17.12 20.77
CA ASN A 433 -9.26 16.77 20.85
C ASN A 433 -8.97 15.80 22.01
N TYR A 434 -8.19 14.76 21.74
CA TYR A 434 -7.65 13.86 22.77
C TYR A 434 -6.13 13.97 22.80
N GLU A 435 -5.57 14.07 24.01
CA GLU A 435 -4.12 14.05 24.27
C GLU A 435 -3.60 12.60 24.31
N TYR A 436 -2.40 12.41 23.74
CA TYR A 436 -1.62 11.16 23.80
C TYR A 436 -0.48 11.27 24.76
#